data_086ba88b6cbc6c91dff0fc662c9e375f
#
_entry.id   086ba88b6cbc6c91dff0fc662c9e375f
#
_cell.length_a   1.000
_cell.length_b   1.000
_cell.length_c   1.000
_cell.angle_alpha   90.00
_cell.angle_beta   90.00
_cell.angle_gamma   90.00
#
_symmetry.space_group_name_H-M   'P 1'
#
loop_
_entity.id
_entity.type
_entity.pdbx_description
1 polymer ?
#
loop_
_entity_poly.entity_id
_entity_poly.type
_entity_poly.pdbx_seq_one_letter_code
_entity_poly.pdbx_strand_id
1 'polypeptide(L)'
;MRFVNPVFLVLTAIVPIAGLWWAFLRARREKALAKITLSVPKSSVSGVQMGLVIAGLALSLFAAARPQWGKTTEKTVERSRNVVVAIDVSRSMLAQDVRPNRLERAKADVADLIDSLEGDRCALVAFRRTGVVICPLTTDHGYLRSALEQLTPESAPRGETDLGSAIRAALDALDPAADDHNAIIMISDGGDLRGEALANAELAKKRGIPIFTVGIGDPRNGAAIPSEDGRGEQKFQGQTVKVKLEEAALKAISEASKGRYVPLATAGTAETTLGAIYRRFLRQVAAKEQNEEAERAAERYQIFLIPGLVLLIAGAMLSKGRFARRK
;
A
#
# COMPACT_ATOMS: atom_id res chain seq x y z
N MET A 1 -21.88 16.03 -2.45
CA MET A 1 -22.65 14.99 -1.76
C MET A 1 -22.89 13.86 -2.74
N ARG A 2 -22.43 12.63 -2.45
CA ARG A 2 -22.68 11.44 -3.29
C ARG A 2 -23.57 10.50 -2.51
N PHE A 3 -24.35 9.68 -3.21
CA PHE A 3 -25.20 8.65 -2.60
C PHE A 3 -24.75 7.26 -3.12
N VAL A 4 -24.58 6.29 -2.23
CA VAL A 4 -24.21 4.93 -2.62
C VAL A 4 -25.39 4.25 -3.32
N ASN A 5 -26.60 4.45 -2.78
CA ASN A 5 -27.81 3.81 -3.27
C ASN A 5 -28.89 4.86 -3.61
N PRO A 6 -28.83 5.50 -4.80
CA PRO A 6 -29.76 6.59 -5.17
C PRO A 6 -31.23 6.15 -5.29
N VAL A 7 -31.50 4.86 -5.46
CA VAL A 7 -32.87 4.32 -5.53
C VAL A 7 -33.68 4.61 -4.27
N PHE A 8 -33.04 4.62 -3.10
CA PHE A 8 -33.73 4.94 -1.84
C PHE A 8 -34.19 6.41 -1.73
N LEU A 9 -33.61 7.33 -2.50
CA LEU A 9 -34.11 8.71 -2.57
C LEU A 9 -35.51 8.79 -3.19
N VAL A 10 -35.78 7.97 -4.19
CA VAL A 10 -37.10 7.89 -4.82
C VAL A 10 -38.12 7.37 -3.79
N LEU A 11 -37.75 6.32 -3.04
CA LEU A 11 -38.60 5.78 -1.98
C LEU A 11 -38.85 6.81 -0.84
N THR A 12 -37.82 7.59 -0.50
CA THR A 12 -37.95 8.66 0.50
C THR A 12 -38.97 9.71 0.07
N ALA A 13 -39.07 10.05 -1.23
CA ALA A 13 -40.05 10.99 -1.75
C ALA A 13 -41.47 10.37 -1.83
N ILE A 14 -41.60 9.10 -2.09
CA ILE A 14 -42.91 8.40 -2.19
C ILE A 14 -43.63 8.34 -0.85
N VAL A 15 -42.89 8.14 0.26
CA VAL A 15 -43.48 7.94 1.60
C VAL A 15 -44.33 9.13 2.07
N PRO A 16 -43.87 10.41 2.03
CA PRO A 16 -44.71 11.54 2.40
C PRO A 16 -45.89 11.74 1.45
N ILE A 17 -45.70 11.47 0.14
CA ILE A 17 -46.78 11.55 -0.86
C ILE A 17 -47.90 10.55 -0.54
N ALA A 18 -47.51 9.29 -0.25
CA ALA A 18 -48.48 8.26 0.14
C ALA A 18 -49.17 8.59 1.45
N GLY A 19 -48.46 9.18 2.42
CA GLY A 19 -49.01 9.68 3.66
C GLY A 19 -50.03 10.79 3.49
N LEU A 20 -49.75 11.78 2.64
CA LEU A 20 -50.67 12.87 2.28
C LEU A 20 -51.91 12.34 1.53
N TRP A 21 -51.73 11.42 0.61
CA TRP A 21 -52.80 10.74 -0.13
C TRP A 21 -53.72 9.97 0.82
N TRP A 22 -53.16 9.22 1.74
CA TRP A 22 -53.91 8.51 2.77
C TRP A 22 -54.69 9.49 3.68
N ALA A 23 -54.06 10.58 4.14
CA ALA A 23 -54.71 11.59 4.95
C ALA A 23 -55.91 12.27 4.20
N PHE A 24 -55.72 12.54 2.91
CA PHE A 24 -56.75 13.08 2.06
C PHE A 24 -57.95 12.11 1.89
N LEU A 25 -57.66 10.84 1.59
CA LEU A 25 -58.72 9.83 1.49
C LEU A 25 -59.47 9.64 2.81
N ARG A 26 -58.76 9.69 3.93
CA ARG A 26 -59.35 9.64 5.26
C ARG A 26 -60.26 10.83 5.54
N ALA A 27 -59.80 12.05 5.27
CA ALA A 27 -60.61 13.23 5.43
C ALA A 27 -61.90 13.23 4.57
N ARG A 28 -61.82 12.72 3.33
CA ARG A 28 -62.97 12.49 2.46
C ARG A 28 -63.92 11.45 3.06
N ARG A 29 -63.41 10.34 3.59
CA ARG A 29 -64.20 9.28 4.21
C ARG A 29 -64.90 9.77 5.49
N GLU A 30 -64.24 10.53 6.32
CA GLU A 30 -64.82 11.13 7.53
C GLU A 30 -65.94 12.12 7.17
N LYS A 31 -65.76 12.95 6.14
CA LYS A 31 -66.82 13.88 5.62
C LYS A 31 -68.03 13.13 5.05
N ALA A 32 -67.78 11.99 4.37
CA ALA A 32 -68.87 11.18 3.80
C ALA A 32 -69.65 10.48 4.88
N LEU A 33 -68.98 9.91 5.90
CA LEU A 33 -69.63 9.24 7.03
C LEU A 33 -70.40 10.24 7.92
N ALA A 34 -69.92 11.44 8.12
CA ALA A 34 -70.62 12.50 8.88
C ALA A 34 -71.97 12.92 8.26
N LYS A 35 -72.17 12.66 6.97
CA LYS A 35 -73.46 12.89 6.30
C LYS A 35 -74.50 11.79 6.52
N ILE A 36 -74.04 10.59 6.93
CA ILE A 36 -74.93 9.39 7.00
C ILE A 36 -75.17 8.95 8.45
N THR A 37 -74.27 9.29 9.39
CA THR A 37 -74.35 8.78 10.78
C THR A 37 -74.21 9.94 11.78
N LEU A 38 -75.07 9.94 12.82
CA LEU A 38 -75.05 10.95 13.90
C LEU A 38 -73.80 10.84 14.82
N SER A 39 -73.06 9.75 14.77
CA SER A 39 -71.80 9.58 15.51
C SER A 39 -70.74 8.92 14.67
N VAL A 40 -69.76 9.69 14.26
CA VAL A 40 -68.56 9.15 13.56
C VAL A 40 -67.55 8.62 14.60
N PRO A 41 -67.18 7.32 14.54
CA PRO A 41 -66.17 6.80 15.46
C PRO A 41 -64.85 7.56 15.25
N LYS A 42 -64.37 8.24 16.31
CA LYS A 42 -63.07 8.92 16.26
C LYS A 42 -61.98 7.89 15.98
N SER A 43 -61.30 8.09 14.87
CA SER A 43 -60.15 7.24 14.50
C SER A 43 -59.12 7.19 15.64
N SER A 44 -58.65 5.97 15.93
CA SER A 44 -57.63 5.69 16.96
C SER A 44 -56.27 6.33 16.69
N VAL A 45 -55.96 6.66 15.45
CA VAL A 45 -54.66 7.20 15.04
C VAL A 45 -54.74 8.72 15.01
N SER A 46 -53.91 9.42 15.80
CA SER A 46 -53.85 10.89 15.75
C SER A 46 -53.02 11.35 14.56
N GLY A 47 -53.32 12.56 14.01
CA GLY A 47 -52.53 13.14 12.94
C GLY A 47 -51.05 13.30 13.32
N VAL A 48 -50.77 13.63 14.58
CA VAL A 48 -49.39 13.73 15.11
C VAL A 48 -48.66 12.37 15.07
N GLN A 49 -49.32 11.32 15.48
CA GLN A 49 -48.74 9.95 15.44
C GLN A 49 -48.39 9.53 14.02
N MET A 50 -49.29 9.77 13.07
CA MET A 50 -49.05 9.46 11.66
C MET A 50 -47.90 10.30 11.10
N GLY A 51 -47.84 11.59 11.45
CA GLY A 51 -46.75 12.48 11.06
C GLY A 51 -45.39 12.00 11.54
N LEU A 52 -45.31 11.56 12.82
CA LEU A 52 -44.07 11.01 13.38
C LEU A 52 -43.63 9.71 12.66
N VAL A 53 -44.56 8.82 12.34
CA VAL A 53 -44.22 7.57 11.61
C VAL A 53 -43.75 7.87 10.18
N ILE A 54 -44.43 8.77 9.46
CA ILE A 54 -44.06 9.16 8.10
C ILE A 54 -42.65 9.81 8.10
N ALA A 55 -42.42 10.76 9.03
CA ALA A 55 -41.14 11.45 9.14
C ALA A 55 -40.01 10.46 9.52
N GLY A 56 -40.26 9.57 10.47
CA GLY A 56 -39.28 8.55 10.87
C GLY A 56 -38.95 7.57 9.74
N LEU A 57 -39.96 7.15 8.97
CA LEU A 57 -39.76 6.26 7.82
C LEU A 57 -38.97 6.97 6.70
N ALA A 58 -39.31 8.23 6.41
CA ALA A 58 -38.62 9.03 5.40
C ALA A 58 -37.14 9.24 5.77
N LEU A 59 -36.84 9.58 7.04
CA LEU A 59 -35.46 9.71 7.52
C LEU A 59 -34.70 8.38 7.46
N SER A 60 -35.35 7.27 7.80
CA SER A 60 -34.70 5.95 7.74
C SER A 60 -34.40 5.52 6.30
N LEU A 61 -35.30 5.81 5.35
CA LEU A 61 -35.05 5.57 3.92
C LEU A 61 -33.98 6.49 3.35
N PHE A 62 -33.94 7.76 3.79
CA PHE A 62 -32.85 8.67 3.42
C PHE A 62 -31.50 8.18 3.96
N ALA A 63 -31.45 7.65 5.18
CA ALA A 63 -30.26 7.02 5.74
C ALA A 63 -29.83 5.79 4.91
N ALA A 64 -30.79 4.98 4.42
CA ALA A 64 -30.50 3.84 3.56
C ALA A 64 -29.90 4.21 2.19
N ALA A 65 -30.11 5.45 1.71
CA ALA A 65 -29.44 6.00 0.54
C ALA A 65 -27.94 6.20 0.74
N ARG A 66 -27.44 6.06 1.99
CA ARG A 66 -26.02 6.23 2.39
C ARG A 66 -25.43 7.54 1.86
N PRO A 67 -25.88 8.70 2.37
CA PRO A 67 -25.31 9.98 1.99
C PRO A 67 -23.85 10.06 2.42
N GLN A 68 -22.99 10.42 1.48
CA GLN A 68 -21.55 10.55 1.68
C GLN A 68 -21.15 12.02 1.54
N TRP A 69 -20.54 12.59 2.57
CA TRP A 69 -19.92 13.92 2.53
C TRP A 69 -18.80 14.04 3.57
N GLY A 70 -17.82 14.88 3.25
CA GLY A 70 -16.61 15.06 4.07
C GLY A 70 -15.54 14.02 3.77
N LYS A 71 -14.35 14.25 4.27
CA LYS A 71 -13.22 13.33 4.20
C LYS A 71 -13.15 12.59 5.53
N THR A 72 -13.16 11.27 5.51
CA THR A 72 -12.81 10.47 6.69
C THR A 72 -11.32 10.19 6.60
N THR A 73 -10.58 10.62 7.60
CA THR A 73 -9.25 10.10 7.85
C THR A 73 -9.43 8.77 8.58
N GLU A 74 -9.86 7.73 7.88
CA GLU A 74 -9.65 6.38 8.40
C GLU A 74 -8.15 6.21 8.48
N LYS A 75 -7.63 5.84 9.66
CA LYS A 75 -6.27 5.31 9.77
C LYS A 75 -6.26 4.09 8.89
N THR A 76 -5.79 4.25 7.65
CA THR A 76 -5.54 3.13 6.75
C THR A 76 -4.62 2.20 7.52
N VAL A 77 -5.03 0.96 7.70
CA VAL A 77 -4.13 -0.09 8.20
C VAL A 77 -2.92 0.00 7.29
N GLU A 78 -1.76 0.37 7.86
CA GLU A 78 -0.52 0.44 7.12
C GLU A 78 -0.29 -0.96 6.55
N ARG A 79 -0.56 -1.11 5.24
CA ARG A 79 -0.27 -2.36 4.55
C ARG A 79 1.23 -2.52 4.53
N SER A 80 1.72 -3.61 5.12
CA SER A 80 3.14 -3.95 5.11
C SER A 80 3.64 -4.01 3.67
N ARG A 81 4.75 -3.34 3.41
CA ARG A 81 5.42 -3.38 2.12
C ARG A 81 6.32 -4.60 2.05
N ASN A 82 6.56 -5.05 0.84
CA ASN A 82 7.52 -6.11 0.60
C ASN A 82 8.73 -5.51 -0.12
N VAL A 83 9.86 -5.54 0.53
CA VAL A 83 11.12 -5.04 -0.02
C VAL A 83 12.07 -6.22 -0.21
N VAL A 84 12.54 -6.42 -1.42
CA VAL A 84 13.62 -7.38 -1.67
C VAL A 84 14.91 -6.62 -1.87
N VAL A 85 15.91 -6.92 -1.05
CA VAL A 85 17.25 -6.37 -1.19
C VAL A 85 18.14 -7.42 -1.88
N ALA A 86 18.59 -7.10 -3.09
CA ALA A 86 19.53 -7.94 -3.84
C ALA A 86 20.92 -7.31 -3.77
N ILE A 87 21.89 -8.06 -3.21
CA ILE A 87 23.26 -7.61 -3.00
C ILE A 87 24.20 -8.41 -3.89
N ASP A 88 24.98 -7.71 -4.68
CA ASP A 88 26.09 -8.29 -5.44
C ASP A 88 27.19 -8.75 -4.47
N VAL A 89 27.54 -10.02 -4.55
CA VAL A 89 28.62 -10.63 -3.77
C VAL A 89 29.77 -11.07 -4.69
N SER A 90 29.89 -10.48 -5.88
CA SER A 90 30.99 -10.73 -6.79
C SER A 90 32.32 -10.23 -6.21
N ARG A 91 33.44 -10.71 -6.78
CA ARG A 91 34.77 -10.31 -6.28
C ARG A 91 35.09 -8.83 -6.48
N SER A 92 34.48 -8.18 -7.48
CA SER A 92 34.60 -6.73 -7.66
C SER A 92 34.09 -5.93 -6.47
N MET A 93 33.13 -6.50 -5.73
CA MET A 93 32.63 -5.90 -4.49
C MET A 93 33.62 -5.95 -3.30
N LEU A 94 34.73 -6.67 -3.43
CA LEU A 94 35.84 -6.61 -2.47
C LEU A 94 36.80 -5.43 -2.72
N ALA A 95 36.63 -4.67 -3.80
CA ALA A 95 37.43 -3.48 -4.10
C ALA A 95 37.33 -2.43 -2.97
N GLN A 96 38.43 -1.72 -2.71
CA GLN A 96 38.61 -0.83 -1.56
C GLN A 96 38.56 0.66 -1.91
N ASP A 97 37.95 1.04 -3.01
CA ASP A 97 37.65 2.44 -3.34
C ASP A 97 36.59 3.05 -2.42
N VAL A 98 35.82 2.20 -1.76
CA VAL A 98 34.90 2.52 -0.68
C VAL A 98 35.32 1.76 0.58
N ARG A 99 35.43 2.43 1.74
CA ARG A 99 35.90 1.77 2.97
C ARG A 99 34.78 1.06 3.70
N PRO A 100 35.03 -0.12 4.29
CA PRO A 100 36.28 -0.89 4.21
C PRO A 100 36.48 -1.58 2.84
N ASN A 101 35.41 -2.01 2.19
CA ASN A 101 35.28 -2.43 0.80
C ASN A 101 33.82 -2.22 0.36
N ARG A 102 33.51 -2.40 -0.94
CA ARG A 102 32.16 -2.16 -1.48
C ARG A 102 31.10 -3.06 -0.81
N LEU A 103 31.40 -4.35 -0.57
CA LEU A 103 30.48 -5.31 0.03
C LEU A 103 30.14 -4.93 1.48
N GLU A 104 31.17 -4.68 2.30
CA GLU A 104 30.95 -4.31 3.69
C GLU A 104 30.22 -2.96 3.83
N ARG A 105 30.48 -2.05 2.91
CA ARG A 105 29.72 -0.79 2.83
C ARG A 105 28.27 -1.04 2.45
N ALA A 106 28.00 -1.86 1.45
CA ALA A 106 26.65 -2.25 1.06
C ALA A 106 25.89 -2.88 2.23
N LYS A 107 26.54 -3.78 2.99
CA LYS A 107 25.98 -4.41 4.19
C LYS A 107 25.61 -3.36 5.24
N ALA A 108 26.48 -2.40 5.51
CA ALA A 108 26.21 -1.32 6.47
C ALA A 108 25.00 -0.47 6.05
N ASP A 109 24.93 -0.08 4.77
CA ASP A 109 23.80 0.72 4.26
C ASP A 109 22.48 -0.06 4.27
N VAL A 110 22.52 -1.39 4.03
CA VAL A 110 21.33 -2.26 4.14
C VAL A 110 20.93 -2.46 5.61
N ALA A 111 21.86 -2.50 6.55
CA ALA A 111 21.56 -2.52 7.97
C ALA A 111 20.79 -1.25 8.39
N ASP A 112 21.21 -0.07 7.94
CA ASP A 112 20.49 1.20 8.15
C ASP A 112 19.10 1.19 7.50
N LEU A 113 18.97 0.55 6.34
CA LEU A 113 17.69 0.35 5.70
C LEU A 113 16.76 -0.50 6.56
N ILE A 114 17.26 -1.65 7.05
CA ILE A 114 16.49 -2.57 7.92
C ILE A 114 15.96 -1.84 9.16
N ASP A 115 16.75 -0.97 9.77
CA ASP A 115 16.32 -0.15 10.92
C ASP A 115 15.22 0.87 10.56
N SER A 116 15.06 1.16 9.27
CA SER A 116 14.05 2.09 8.76
C SER A 116 12.75 1.39 8.33
N LEU A 117 12.70 0.06 8.33
CA LEU A 117 11.56 -0.76 7.92
C LEU A 117 10.57 -0.91 9.09
N GLU A 118 9.73 0.07 9.31
CA GLU A 118 8.69 0.04 10.35
C GLU A 118 7.52 -0.88 9.95
N GLY A 119 7.62 -2.19 10.31
CA GLY A 119 6.56 -3.17 10.04
C GLY A 119 6.50 -3.71 8.62
N ASP A 120 7.41 -3.31 7.74
CA ASP A 120 7.54 -3.83 6.39
C ASP A 120 8.22 -5.20 6.38
N ARG A 121 7.89 -6.05 5.39
CA ARG A 121 8.56 -7.33 5.17
C ARG A 121 9.76 -7.12 4.26
N CYS A 122 10.87 -7.76 4.60
CA CYS A 122 12.07 -7.69 3.79
C CYS A 122 12.62 -9.09 3.48
N ALA A 123 13.13 -9.26 2.27
CA ALA A 123 13.88 -10.44 1.84
C ALA A 123 15.30 -10.05 1.43
N LEU A 124 16.23 -10.98 1.56
CA LEU A 124 17.63 -10.80 1.17
C LEU A 124 18.02 -11.81 0.09
N VAL A 125 18.51 -11.29 -1.01
CA VAL A 125 19.04 -12.05 -2.14
C VAL A 125 20.52 -11.73 -2.30
N ALA A 126 21.38 -12.74 -2.31
CA ALA A 126 22.76 -12.59 -2.76
C ALA A 126 22.86 -13.01 -4.22
N PHE A 127 23.61 -12.29 -5.01
CA PHE A 127 23.81 -12.69 -6.39
C PHE A 127 25.25 -12.47 -6.88
N ARG A 128 25.61 -13.29 -7.83
CA ARG A 128 26.80 -13.21 -8.63
C ARG A 128 26.46 -13.79 -10.02
N ARG A 129 26.77 -15.05 -10.30
CA ARG A 129 26.34 -15.75 -11.51
C ARG A 129 24.85 -16.07 -11.51
N THR A 130 24.30 -16.38 -10.36
CA THR A 130 22.87 -16.62 -10.13
C THR A 130 22.43 -15.95 -8.85
N GLY A 131 21.17 -15.50 -8.80
CA GLY A 131 20.57 -14.99 -7.58
C GLY A 131 20.16 -16.16 -6.67
N VAL A 132 20.45 -16.01 -5.38
CA VAL A 132 20.11 -16.97 -4.31
C VAL A 132 19.38 -16.22 -3.21
N VAL A 133 18.21 -16.71 -2.84
CA VAL A 133 17.46 -16.17 -1.70
C VAL A 133 18.13 -16.63 -0.41
N ILE A 134 18.74 -15.71 0.31
CA ILE A 134 19.42 -15.95 1.59
C ILE A 134 18.43 -15.90 2.75
N CYS A 135 17.52 -14.93 2.69
CA CYS A 135 16.45 -14.78 3.67
C CYS A 135 15.13 -14.52 2.91
N PRO A 136 14.11 -15.37 3.06
CA PRO A 136 12.81 -15.12 2.47
C PRO A 136 12.12 -13.91 3.12
N LEU A 137 11.02 -13.43 2.53
CA LEU A 137 10.24 -12.33 3.07
C LEU A 137 9.84 -12.57 4.53
N THR A 138 10.34 -11.71 5.43
CA THR A 138 10.11 -11.79 6.86
C THR A 138 9.92 -10.40 7.47
N THR A 139 9.20 -10.33 8.58
CA THR A 139 9.15 -9.19 9.50
C THR A 139 10.17 -9.31 10.64
N ASP A 140 10.87 -10.46 10.72
CA ASP A 140 11.94 -10.64 11.70
C ASP A 140 13.23 -9.97 11.22
N HIS A 141 13.35 -8.69 11.54
CA HIS A 141 14.50 -7.88 11.18
C HIS A 141 15.79 -8.32 11.90
N GLY A 142 15.67 -9.00 13.05
CA GLY A 142 16.82 -9.57 13.76
C GLY A 142 17.44 -10.72 12.97
N TYR A 143 16.60 -11.65 12.49
CA TYR A 143 17.04 -12.74 11.62
C TYR A 143 17.64 -12.22 10.30
N LEU A 144 16.96 -11.24 9.69
CA LEU A 144 17.43 -10.61 8.43
C LEU A 144 18.81 -9.96 8.60
N ARG A 145 19.04 -9.26 9.74
CA ARG A 145 20.35 -8.67 10.07
C ARG A 145 21.43 -9.72 10.23
N SER A 146 21.13 -10.80 10.94
CA SER A 146 22.09 -11.92 11.11
C SER A 146 22.44 -12.56 9.78
N ALA A 147 21.46 -12.72 8.87
CA ALA A 147 21.69 -13.24 7.52
C ALA A 147 22.56 -12.28 6.68
N LEU A 148 22.33 -10.97 6.82
CA LEU A 148 23.12 -9.93 6.15
C LEU A 148 24.59 -9.92 6.61
N GLU A 149 24.83 -10.03 7.90
CA GLU A 149 26.20 -10.09 8.48
C GLU A 149 27.00 -11.27 7.95
N GLN A 150 26.35 -12.41 7.74
CA GLN A 150 26.97 -13.63 7.24
C GLN A 150 27.20 -13.65 5.72
N LEU A 151 26.76 -12.61 4.99
CA LEU A 151 27.01 -12.53 3.55
C LEU A 151 28.49 -12.46 3.23
N THR A 152 28.91 -13.34 2.35
CA THR A 152 30.29 -13.42 1.81
C THR A 152 30.23 -13.65 0.30
N PRO A 153 31.33 -13.51 -0.44
CA PRO A 153 31.37 -13.84 -1.86
C PRO A 153 31.02 -15.28 -2.20
N GLU A 154 31.07 -16.18 -1.22
CA GLU A 154 30.70 -17.60 -1.33
C GLU A 154 29.20 -17.84 -1.16
N SER A 155 28.42 -16.83 -0.75
CA SER A 155 26.97 -16.93 -0.58
C SER A 155 26.22 -17.13 -1.90
N ALA A 156 26.86 -16.87 -3.04
CA ALA A 156 26.33 -17.14 -4.36
C ALA A 156 27.32 -17.91 -5.23
N PRO A 157 26.88 -18.73 -6.21
CA PRO A 157 27.72 -19.48 -7.10
C PRO A 157 28.74 -18.63 -7.84
N ARG A 158 29.99 -19.10 -7.94
CA ARG A 158 31.07 -18.41 -8.64
C ARG A 158 30.75 -18.22 -10.12
N GLY A 159 31.11 -17.07 -10.69
CA GLY A 159 30.97 -16.72 -12.10
C GLY A 159 30.96 -15.23 -12.31
N GLU A 160 30.68 -14.80 -13.52
CA GLU A 160 30.46 -13.38 -13.89
C GLU A 160 29.15 -12.89 -13.29
N THR A 161 29.05 -11.58 -13.05
CA THR A 161 27.84 -10.97 -12.51
C THR A 161 26.71 -11.03 -13.53
N ASP A 162 25.52 -11.48 -13.09
CA ASP A 162 24.31 -11.62 -13.90
C ASP A 162 23.15 -10.89 -13.18
N LEU A 163 22.95 -9.62 -13.57
CA LEU A 163 21.89 -8.78 -13.04
C LEU A 163 20.48 -9.29 -13.40
N GLY A 164 20.36 -9.96 -14.55
CA GLY A 164 19.09 -10.56 -14.98
C GLY A 164 18.65 -11.69 -14.05
N SER A 165 19.59 -12.57 -13.69
CA SER A 165 19.34 -13.62 -12.70
C SER A 165 19.02 -13.08 -11.32
N ALA A 166 19.68 -11.99 -10.91
CA ALA A 166 19.40 -11.32 -9.64
C ALA A 166 17.97 -10.77 -9.60
N ILE A 167 17.52 -10.09 -10.67
CA ILE A 167 16.14 -9.57 -10.78
C ILE A 167 15.13 -10.72 -10.73
N ARG A 168 15.39 -11.82 -11.44
CA ARG A 168 14.52 -13.01 -11.43
C ARG A 168 14.39 -13.58 -10.04
N ALA A 169 15.50 -13.82 -9.34
CA ALA A 169 15.47 -14.32 -7.97
C ALA A 169 14.74 -13.37 -7.01
N ALA A 170 14.90 -12.06 -7.19
CA ALA A 170 14.17 -11.07 -6.40
C ALA A 170 12.66 -11.07 -6.68
N LEU A 171 12.26 -11.26 -7.95
CA LEU A 171 10.83 -11.39 -8.32
C LEU A 171 10.22 -12.70 -7.80
N ASP A 172 10.99 -13.78 -7.76
CA ASP A 172 10.55 -15.07 -7.23
C ASP A 172 10.47 -15.09 -5.70
N ALA A 173 11.25 -14.24 -5.02
CA ALA A 173 11.17 -14.04 -3.57
C ALA A 173 9.91 -13.26 -3.13
N LEU A 174 9.26 -12.56 -4.05
CA LEU A 174 8.00 -11.85 -3.80
C LEU A 174 6.80 -12.78 -4.01
N ASP A 175 5.84 -12.72 -3.09
CA ASP A 175 4.59 -13.49 -3.22
C ASP A 175 3.76 -12.96 -4.41
N PRO A 176 3.46 -13.78 -5.42
CA PRO A 176 2.64 -13.35 -6.56
C PRO A 176 1.21 -12.96 -6.18
N ALA A 177 0.71 -13.47 -5.04
CA ALA A 177 -0.65 -13.21 -4.55
C ALA A 177 -0.73 -11.98 -3.62
N ALA A 178 0.42 -11.44 -3.19
CA ALA A 178 0.45 -10.22 -2.41
C ALA A 178 0.30 -9.01 -3.35
N ASP A 179 -0.94 -8.61 -3.58
CA ASP A 179 -1.25 -7.35 -4.25
C ASP A 179 -0.66 -6.20 -3.44
N ASP A 180 0.08 -5.33 -4.16
CA ASP A 180 0.48 -3.98 -3.83
C ASP A 180 1.65 -3.77 -2.85
N HIS A 181 2.50 -2.81 -3.23
CA HIS A 181 3.60 -2.24 -2.46
C HIS A 181 4.87 -3.10 -2.40
N ASN A 182 5.18 -3.77 -3.53
CA ASN A 182 6.43 -4.49 -3.71
C ASN A 182 7.50 -3.57 -4.30
N ALA A 183 8.74 -3.67 -3.83
CA ALA A 183 9.89 -2.99 -4.41
C ALA A 183 11.14 -3.86 -4.35
N ILE A 184 12.04 -3.70 -5.31
CA ILE A 184 13.35 -4.34 -5.33
C ILE A 184 14.41 -3.25 -5.20
N ILE A 185 15.37 -3.46 -4.30
CA ILE A 185 16.57 -2.63 -4.15
C ILE A 185 17.76 -3.50 -4.54
N MET A 186 18.44 -3.14 -5.62
CA MET A 186 19.60 -3.88 -6.13
C MET A 186 20.85 -3.07 -5.91
N ILE A 187 21.86 -3.65 -5.26
CA ILE A 187 23.13 -3.00 -4.96
C ILE A 187 24.23 -3.76 -5.72
N SER A 188 24.92 -3.08 -6.62
CA SER A 188 25.99 -3.66 -7.45
C SER A 188 26.96 -2.56 -7.92
N ASP A 189 28.13 -2.99 -8.38
CA ASP A 189 29.05 -2.13 -9.13
C ASP A 189 28.79 -2.16 -10.66
N GLY A 190 27.73 -2.81 -11.10
CA GLY A 190 27.37 -2.96 -12.51
C GLY A 190 27.96 -4.26 -13.11
N GLY A 191 28.06 -4.30 -14.43
CA GLY A 191 28.65 -5.46 -15.10
C GLY A 191 27.65 -6.56 -15.42
N ASP A 192 26.59 -6.24 -16.18
CA ASP A 192 25.73 -7.24 -16.79
C ASP A 192 26.19 -7.51 -18.22
N LEU A 193 26.81 -8.66 -18.42
CA LEU A 193 27.31 -9.08 -19.73
C LEU A 193 26.32 -9.96 -20.50
N ARG A 194 25.19 -10.32 -19.91
CA ARG A 194 24.27 -11.35 -20.48
C ARG A 194 23.00 -10.83 -21.10
N GLY A 195 22.64 -9.54 -20.91
CA GLY A 195 21.55 -8.87 -21.62
C GLY A 195 20.11 -9.24 -21.18
N GLU A 196 19.91 -10.16 -20.23
CA GLU A 196 18.57 -10.52 -19.74
C GLU A 196 18.02 -9.53 -18.71
N ALA A 197 18.86 -8.66 -18.16
CA ALA A 197 18.50 -7.73 -17.09
C ALA A 197 17.35 -6.79 -17.50
N LEU A 198 17.39 -6.22 -18.71
CA LEU A 198 16.34 -5.34 -19.21
C LEU A 198 15.00 -6.07 -19.41
N ALA A 199 15.02 -7.29 -19.94
CA ALA A 199 13.80 -8.08 -20.11
C ALA A 199 13.14 -8.39 -18.76
N ASN A 200 13.95 -8.75 -17.76
CA ASN A 200 13.45 -8.99 -16.39
C ASN A 200 13.00 -7.70 -15.69
N ALA A 201 13.64 -6.55 -15.98
CA ALA A 201 13.19 -5.25 -15.49
C ALA A 201 11.83 -4.83 -16.09
N GLU A 202 11.61 -5.11 -17.37
CA GLU A 202 10.30 -4.91 -17.99
C GLU A 202 9.23 -5.86 -17.43
N LEU A 203 9.60 -7.09 -17.07
CA LEU A 203 8.71 -8.02 -16.38
C LEU A 203 8.32 -7.47 -14.99
N ALA A 204 9.28 -6.94 -14.23
CA ALA A 204 9.03 -6.25 -12.97
C ALA A 204 8.05 -5.09 -13.14
N LYS A 205 8.25 -4.25 -14.17
CA LYS A 205 7.33 -3.16 -14.51
C LYS A 205 5.92 -3.64 -14.81
N LYS A 206 5.76 -4.73 -15.56
CA LYS A 206 4.43 -5.32 -15.85
C LYS A 206 3.71 -5.80 -14.61
N ARG A 207 4.48 -6.22 -13.58
CA ARG A 207 3.96 -6.61 -12.24
C ARG A 207 3.79 -5.41 -11.31
N GLY A 208 4.07 -4.17 -11.75
CA GLY A 208 4.00 -2.97 -10.90
C GLY A 208 5.13 -2.85 -9.87
N ILE A 209 6.23 -3.58 -10.04
CA ILE A 209 7.33 -3.66 -9.08
C ILE A 209 8.50 -2.77 -9.55
N PRO A 210 8.73 -1.59 -8.93
CA PRO A 210 9.87 -0.75 -9.25
C PRO A 210 11.18 -1.37 -8.76
N ILE A 211 12.25 -1.24 -9.56
CA ILE A 211 13.60 -1.66 -9.18
C ILE A 211 14.44 -0.41 -8.94
N PHE A 212 14.87 -0.23 -7.69
CA PHE A 212 15.82 0.81 -7.31
C PHE A 212 17.23 0.23 -7.39
N THR A 213 18.05 0.78 -8.28
CA THR A 213 19.44 0.31 -8.42
C THR A 213 20.37 1.27 -7.70
N VAL A 214 21.28 0.71 -6.94
CA VAL A 214 22.27 1.42 -6.12
C VAL A 214 23.65 1.07 -6.64
N GLY A 215 24.32 2.05 -7.22
CA GLY A 215 25.67 1.89 -7.75
C GLY A 215 26.72 2.16 -6.67
N ILE A 216 27.64 1.22 -6.46
CA ILE A 216 28.72 1.35 -5.48
C ILE A 216 30.10 1.22 -6.14
N GLY A 217 30.96 2.19 -5.89
CA GLY A 217 32.33 2.25 -6.43
C GLY A 217 32.64 3.56 -7.13
N ASP A 218 33.92 3.73 -7.56
CA ASP A 218 34.35 4.90 -8.34
C ASP A 218 34.16 4.64 -9.85
N PRO A 219 33.31 5.44 -10.53
CA PRO A 219 33.09 5.29 -11.96
C PRO A 219 34.28 5.77 -12.82
N ARG A 220 35.21 6.57 -12.27
CA ARG A 220 36.30 7.19 -13.02
C ARG A 220 37.61 6.42 -12.93
N ASN A 221 38.10 6.21 -11.71
CA ASN A 221 39.45 5.68 -11.50
C ASN A 221 39.48 4.15 -11.40
N GLY A 222 38.35 3.56 -10.89
CA GLY A 222 38.31 2.14 -10.57
C GLY A 222 39.22 1.78 -9.39
N ALA A 223 39.11 0.55 -8.93
CA ALA A 223 39.90 0.02 -7.83
C ALA A 223 40.40 -1.39 -8.13
N ALA A 224 41.52 -1.76 -7.51
CA ALA A 224 42.06 -3.10 -7.60
C ALA A 224 41.22 -4.08 -6.75
N ILE A 225 41.09 -5.30 -7.25
CA ILE A 225 40.46 -6.40 -6.52
C ILE A 225 41.55 -7.10 -5.68
N PRO A 226 41.28 -7.44 -4.41
CA PRO A 226 42.17 -8.26 -3.62
C PRO A 226 42.38 -9.64 -4.24
N SER A 227 43.62 -10.17 -4.14
CA SER A 227 43.96 -11.52 -4.58
C SER A 227 43.22 -12.59 -3.75
N GLU A 228 43.06 -13.80 -4.30
CA GLU A 228 42.33 -14.89 -3.59
C GLU A 228 43.04 -15.36 -2.32
N ASP A 229 44.36 -15.27 -2.30
CA ASP A 229 45.18 -15.60 -1.14
C ASP A 229 45.28 -14.48 -0.10
N GLY A 230 44.55 -13.36 -0.32
CA GLY A 230 44.56 -12.18 0.55
C GLY A 230 45.87 -11.38 0.56
N ARG A 231 46.83 -11.76 -0.28
CA ARG A 231 48.18 -11.15 -0.35
C ARG A 231 48.34 -10.32 -1.61
N GLY A 232 47.95 -9.04 -1.53
CA GLY A 232 48.11 -8.11 -2.63
C GLY A 232 46.90 -8.00 -3.56
N GLU A 233 47.14 -7.50 -4.78
CA GLU A 233 46.11 -7.23 -5.78
C GLU A 233 46.00 -8.36 -6.79
N GLN A 234 44.77 -8.64 -7.25
CA GLN A 234 44.59 -9.64 -8.33
C GLN A 234 45.26 -9.15 -9.61
N LYS A 235 46.10 -10.06 -10.20
CA LYS A 235 46.78 -9.77 -11.45
C LYS A 235 46.30 -10.74 -12.54
N PHE A 236 46.12 -10.18 -13.73
CA PHE A 236 45.87 -10.93 -14.95
C PHE A 236 46.96 -10.59 -15.97
N GLN A 237 47.68 -11.57 -16.46
CA GLN A 237 48.83 -11.38 -17.36
C GLN A 237 49.90 -10.37 -16.85
N GLY A 238 50.11 -10.36 -15.51
CA GLY A 238 51.06 -9.47 -14.86
C GLY A 238 50.56 -8.06 -14.57
N GLN A 239 49.37 -7.70 -15.04
CA GLN A 239 48.75 -6.39 -14.79
C GLN A 239 47.70 -6.49 -13.69
N THR A 240 47.62 -5.47 -12.81
CA THR A 240 46.59 -5.39 -11.77
C THR A 240 45.21 -5.24 -12.40
N VAL A 241 44.29 -6.12 -12.02
CA VAL A 241 42.88 -6.05 -12.45
C VAL A 241 42.20 -4.89 -11.70
N LYS A 242 41.75 -3.87 -12.44
CA LYS A 242 40.95 -2.77 -11.88
C LYS A 242 39.52 -2.87 -12.36
N VAL A 243 38.59 -2.68 -11.44
CA VAL A 243 37.14 -2.66 -11.70
C VAL A 243 36.59 -1.27 -11.42
N LYS A 244 35.71 -0.81 -12.30
CA LYS A 244 35.01 0.48 -12.19
C LYS A 244 33.53 0.23 -11.96
N LEU A 245 32.85 1.24 -11.40
CA LEU A 245 31.40 1.25 -11.36
C LEU A 245 30.84 1.46 -12.79
N GLU A 246 30.03 0.54 -13.26
CA GLU A 246 29.33 0.61 -14.54
C GLU A 246 27.89 1.08 -14.35
N GLU A 247 27.71 2.39 -14.28
CA GLU A 247 26.40 3.00 -14.00
C GLU A 247 25.36 2.78 -15.11
N ALA A 248 25.79 2.60 -16.37
CA ALA A 248 24.90 2.54 -17.52
C ALA A 248 23.86 1.41 -17.43
N ALA A 249 24.31 0.20 -17.06
CA ALA A 249 23.42 -0.95 -16.89
C ALA A 249 22.42 -0.74 -15.73
N LEU A 250 22.89 -0.23 -14.61
CA LEU A 250 22.06 0.06 -13.44
C LEU A 250 20.98 1.12 -13.70
N LYS A 251 21.36 2.21 -14.42
CA LYS A 251 20.43 3.25 -14.86
C LYS A 251 19.36 2.68 -15.79
N ALA A 252 19.77 1.90 -16.80
CA ALA A 252 18.86 1.31 -17.76
C ALA A 252 17.83 0.36 -17.08
N ILE A 253 18.25 -0.46 -16.11
CA ILE A 253 17.36 -1.34 -15.34
C ILE A 253 16.34 -0.53 -14.54
N SER A 254 16.79 0.49 -13.81
CA SER A 254 15.90 1.31 -12.99
C SER A 254 14.88 2.08 -13.83
N GLU A 255 15.28 2.63 -14.96
CA GLU A 255 14.39 3.32 -15.91
C GLU A 255 13.36 2.34 -16.52
N ALA A 256 13.82 1.16 -16.96
CA ALA A 256 12.95 0.15 -17.55
C ALA A 256 11.84 -0.31 -16.59
N SER A 257 12.13 -0.38 -15.28
CA SER A 257 11.19 -0.82 -14.22
C SER A 257 10.37 0.31 -13.58
N LYS A 258 10.52 1.58 -14.01
CA LYS A 258 9.97 2.77 -13.34
C LYS A 258 10.53 3.02 -11.93
N GLY A 259 11.67 2.46 -11.61
CA GLY A 259 12.42 2.75 -10.40
C GLY A 259 13.33 3.96 -10.56
N ARG A 260 14.41 3.96 -9.78
CA ARG A 260 15.41 5.04 -9.81
C ARG A 260 16.81 4.50 -9.55
N TYR A 261 17.79 5.03 -10.26
CA TYR A 261 19.21 4.84 -9.96
C TYR A 261 19.66 5.80 -8.85
N VAL A 262 20.43 5.31 -7.91
CA VAL A 262 21.03 6.07 -6.81
C VAL A 262 22.51 5.77 -6.74
N PRO A 263 23.40 6.75 -6.95
CA PRO A 263 24.82 6.56 -6.70
C PRO A 263 25.05 6.53 -5.19
N LEU A 264 25.69 5.48 -4.67
CA LEU A 264 26.15 5.47 -3.30
C LEU A 264 27.41 6.33 -3.23
N ALA A 265 27.28 7.53 -2.63
CA ALA A 265 28.41 8.45 -2.56
C ALA A 265 29.55 7.83 -1.75
N THR A 266 30.77 7.91 -2.29
CA THR A 266 32.03 7.49 -1.65
C THR A 266 32.35 8.27 -0.35
N ALA A 267 31.72 9.44 -0.18
CA ALA A 267 31.81 10.25 1.03
C ALA A 267 30.46 10.22 1.75
N GLY A 268 30.38 9.50 2.87
CA GLY A 268 29.16 9.34 3.65
C GLY A 268 28.66 10.65 4.26
N THR A 269 27.71 11.27 3.61
CA THR A 269 26.81 12.21 4.25
C THR A 269 25.57 11.46 4.71
N ALA A 270 25.03 11.75 5.88
CA ALA A 270 23.87 11.09 6.45
C ALA A 270 22.62 11.09 5.55
N GLU A 271 22.60 11.96 4.53
CA GLU A 271 21.49 12.08 3.57
C GLU A 271 21.55 11.06 2.40
N THR A 272 22.67 10.35 2.24
CA THR A 272 22.91 9.37 1.16
C THR A 272 22.82 7.93 1.61
N THR A 273 22.39 7.66 2.83
CA THR A 273 22.14 6.28 3.31
C THR A 273 20.91 5.68 2.65
N LEU A 274 20.90 4.35 2.43
CA LEU A 274 19.74 3.65 1.88
C LEU A 274 18.47 3.86 2.71
N GLY A 275 18.60 3.97 4.03
CA GLY A 275 17.49 4.30 4.92
C GLY A 275 16.89 5.68 4.65
N ALA A 276 17.71 6.69 4.37
CA ALA A 276 17.22 8.02 3.99
C ALA A 276 16.51 8.00 2.63
N ILE A 277 17.07 7.26 1.67
CA ILE A 277 16.48 7.05 0.34
C ILE A 277 15.15 6.32 0.45
N TYR A 278 15.07 5.27 1.27
CA TYR A 278 13.85 4.52 1.55
C TYR A 278 12.76 5.43 2.12
N ARG A 279 13.06 6.20 3.16
CA ARG A 279 12.11 7.15 3.76
C ARG A 279 11.64 8.19 2.76
N ARG A 280 12.54 8.71 1.92
CA ARG A 280 12.23 9.80 1.00
C ARG A 280 11.46 9.36 -0.23
N PHE A 281 11.77 8.20 -0.81
CA PHE A 281 11.21 7.77 -2.10
C PHE A 281 10.19 6.66 -1.97
N LEU A 282 10.49 5.59 -1.27
CA LEU A 282 9.58 4.43 -1.17
C LEU A 282 8.38 4.73 -0.26
N ARG A 283 8.60 5.43 0.85
CA ARG A 283 7.52 5.83 1.76
C ARG A 283 6.58 6.85 1.11
N GLN A 284 7.09 7.75 0.25
CA GLN A 284 6.27 8.75 -0.44
C GLN A 284 5.45 8.19 -1.60
N VAL A 285 5.96 7.22 -2.36
CA VAL A 285 5.21 6.57 -3.44
C VAL A 285 3.99 5.86 -2.86
N ALA A 286 4.16 5.11 -1.79
CA ALA A 286 3.05 4.44 -1.12
C ALA A 286 2.06 5.42 -0.45
N ALA A 287 2.53 6.54 0.13
CA ALA A 287 1.66 7.56 0.72
C ALA A 287 0.81 8.29 -0.33
N LYS A 288 1.29 8.44 -1.56
CA LYS A 288 0.54 9.08 -2.64
C LYS A 288 -0.60 8.19 -3.15
N GLU A 289 -0.35 6.90 -3.30
CA GLU A 289 -1.38 5.92 -3.68
C GLU A 289 -2.43 5.74 -2.57
N GLN A 290 -2.01 5.70 -1.31
CA GLN A 290 -2.92 5.65 -0.15
C GLN A 290 -3.81 6.89 -0.04
N ASN A 291 -3.29 8.08 -0.37
CA ASN A 291 -4.10 9.30 -0.36
C ASN A 291 -5.14 9.33 -1.50
N GLU A 292 -4.88 8.71 -2.63
CA GLU A 292 -5.87 8.59 -3.72
C GLU A 292 -6.98 7.59 -3.38
N GLU A 293 -6.69 6.52 -2.64
CA GLU A 293 -7.70 5.56 -2.14
C GLU A 293 -8.43 6.05 -0.89
N ALA A 294 -7.79 6.82 -0.01
CA ALA A 294 -8.34 7.34 1.23
C ALA A 294 -9.31 8.54 1.04
N GLU A 295 -9.44 9.09 -0.15
CA GLU A 295 -10.49 10.07 -0.48
C GLU A 295 -11.89 9.43 -0.59
N ARG A 296 -12.16 8.33 0.08
CA ARG A 296 -13.53 7.83 0.22
C ARG A 296 -14.33 8.78 1.08
N ALA A 297 -15.39 9.32 0.49
CA ALA A 297 -16.29 10.21 1.21
C ALA A 297 -16.91 9.47 2.41
N ALA A 298 -16.87 10.11 3.59
CA ALA A 298 -17.39 9.53 4.83
C ALA A 298 -18.88 9.22 4.72
N GLU A 299 -19.27 8.00 5.06
CA GLU A 299 -20.69 7.63 5.17
C GLU A 299 -21.29 8.23 6.44
N ARG A 300 -22.28 9.11 6.28
CA ARG A 300 -22.92 9.83 7.39
C ARG A 300 -24.37 9.42 7.61
N TYR A 301 -24.74 8.18 7.27
CA TYR A 301 -26.11 7.67 7.39
C TYR A 301 -26.63 7.67 8.84
N GLN A 302 -25.75 7.58 9.81
CA GLN A 302 -26.12 7.55 11.25
C GLN A 302 -26.84 8.81 11.71
N ILE A 303 -26.48 9.98 11.15
CA ILE A 303 -27.08 11.28 11.48
C ILE A 303 -28.58 11.30 11.17
N PHE A 304 -29.01 10.55 10.16
CA PHE A 304 -30.42 10.44 9.76
C PHE A 304 -31.11 9.21 10.33
N LEU A 305 -30.38 8.11 10.51
CA LEU A 305 -30.93 6.86 11.03
C LEU A 305 -31.36 7.00 12.48
N ILE A 306 -30.53 7.60 13.34
CA ILE A 306 -30.83 7.74 14.78
C ILE A 306 -32.11 8.57 15.01
N PRO A 307 -32.26 9.80 14.48
CA PRO A 307 -33.50 10.54 14.60
C PRO A 307 -34.70 9.84 13.97
N GLY A 308 -34.50 9.16 12.83
CA GLY A 308 -35.56 8.38 12.18
C GLY A 308 -36.12 7.28 13.09
N LEU A 309 -35.25 6.52 13.75
CA LEU A 309 -35.62 5.48 14.71
C LEU A 309 -36.33 6.06 15.94
N VAL A 310 -35.84 7.17 16.48
CA VAL A 310 -36.47 7.86 17.63
C VAL A 310 -37.90 8.28 17.30
N LEU A 311 -38.13 8.86 16.12
CA LEU A 311 -39.46 9.27 15.66
C LEU A 311 -40.40 8.07 15.46
N LEU A 312 -39.92 6.94 14.95
CA LEU A 312 -40.69 5.71 14.80
C LEU A 312 -41.09 5.14 16.17
N ILE A 313 -40.17 5.10 17.13
CA ILE A 313 -40.44 4.65 18.50
C ILE A 313 -41.46 5.57 19.19
N ALA A 314 -41.30 6.90 19.08
CA ALA A 314 -42.22 7.86 19.63
C ALA A 314 -43.64 7.72 19.03
N GLY A 315 -43.75 7.50 17.72
CA GLY A 315 -44.99 7.24 17.02
C GLY A 315 -45.68 5.94 17.51
N ALA A 316 -44.87 4.88 17.74
CA ALA A 316 -45.35 3.61 18.27
C ALA A 316 -45.84 3.70 19.74
N MET A 317 -45.12 4.42 20.60
CA MET A 317 -45.49 4.62 22.01
C MET A 317 -46.80 5.42 22.14
N LEU A 318 -47.02 6.42 21.31
CA LEU A 318 -48.27 7.14 21.28
C LEU A 318 -49.48 6.27 20.89
N SER A 319 -49.24 5.17 20.18
CA SER A 319 -50.23 4.13 19.87
C SER A 319 -50.64 3.34 21.12
N LYS A 320 -49.67 2.83 21.91
CA LYS A 320 -49.91 2.00 23.08
C LYS A 320 -50.60 2.71 24.24
N GLY A 321 -50.25 3.97 24.47
CA GLY A 321 -50.84 4.78 25.56
C GLY A 321 -52.35 5.04 25.45
N ARG A 322 -52.94 4.89 24.26
CA ARG A 322 -54.37 5.02 24.02
C ARG A 322 -55.17 3.72 24.20
N PHE A 323 -54.51 2.56 24.02
CA PHE A 323 -55.16 1.27 24.32
C PHE A 323 -55.29 1.03 25.83
N ALA A 324 -54.39 1.55 26.64
CA ALA A 324 -54.43 1.40 28.11
C ALA A 324 -55.48 2.33 28.78
N ARG A 325 -55.95 3.40 28.12
CA ARG A 325 -56.99 4.30 28.64
C ARG A 325 -58.44 3.91 28.24
N ARG A 326 -58.63 2.77 27.57
CA ARG A 326 -59.94 2.25 27.14
C ARG A 326 -60.37 1.00 27.89
N LYS A 327 -59.67 0.58 28.91
CA LYS A 327 -60.10 -0.36 29.95
C LYS A 327 -60.40 0.50 31.20
#